data_5458ecc617a04bb015f3166f5e74d325
#
_entry.id   5458ecc617a04bb015f3166f5e74d325
#
_cell.length_a   1.000
_cell.length_b   1.000
_cell.length_c   1.000
_cell.angle_alpha   90.00
_cell.angle_beta   90.00
_cell.angle_gamma   90.00
#
_symmetry.space_group_name_H-M   'P 1'
#
loop_
_entity.id
_entity.type
_entity.pdbx_description
1 polymer ?
#
loop_
_entity_poly.entity_id
_entity_poly.type
_entity_poly.pdbx_seq_one_letter_code
_entity_poly.pdbx_strand_id
1 'polypeptide(L)'
;FDAMRRDLDAQGNAAALDRHQAQALDIITSPRVRDAFDLSREPAHVLARYGHRLGRYPHQTVKTILYDWDARPFIQARRLVEAGVRVVTLRPGDWDHHSAAEGDIFFALRCLMPLIDRSLTALVSDLRDRGLENDVLVVLLGEFGRTPRIAQPGPGREHWADAGCAIFAGGGLRMGQVIGQTDARAERSRTGHITFQNLLATIYRVLGVDPRAQLTDFNGRPQYLLDDP
;
A
#
# COMPACT_ATOMS: atom_id res chain seq x y z
N PHE A 1 30.89 3.69 12.58
CA PHE A 1 29.71 4.38 13.13
C PHE A 1 30.09 5.74 13.71
N ASP A 2 31.13 5.83 14.56
CA ASP A 2 31.56 7.09 15.22
C ASP A 2 32.15 8.13 14.26
N ALA A 3 32.78 7.72 13.16
CA ALA A 3 33.24 8.63 12.11
C ALA A 3 32.06 9.21 11.32
N MET A 4 31.10 8.36 10.95
CA MET A 4 29.90 8.75 10.24
C MET A 4 29.01 9.68 11.09
N ARG A 5 28.96 9.46 12.40
CA ARG A 5 28.25 10.34 13.34
C ARG A 5 28.93 11.71 13.45
N ARG A 6 30.25 11.77 13.49
CA ARG A 6 31.02 13.03 13.50
C ARG A 6 30.85 13.85 12.23
N ASP A 7 30.79 13.20 11.06
CA ASP A 7 30.55 13.85 9.78
C ASP A 7 29.12 14.41 9.67
N LEU A 8 28.13 13.69 10.22
CA LEU A 8 26.75 14.16 10.34
C LEU A 8 26.62 15.34 11.31
N ASP A 9 27.33 15.30 12.45
CA ASP A 9 27.36 16.38 13.45
C ASP A 9 27.99 17.66 12.87
N ALA A 10 29.05 17.54 12.07
CA ALA A 10 29.70 18.67 11.42
C ALA A 10 28.83 19.39 10.39
N GLN A 11 27.82 18.73 9.86
CA GLN A 11 26.88 19.27 8.86
C GLN A 11 25.53 19.70 9.45
N GLY A 12 25.35 19.65 10.78
CA GLY A 12 24.07 19.98 11.44
C GLY A 12 22.96 18.94 11.22
N ASN A 13 23.27 17.84 10.51
CA ASN A 13 22.30 16.78 10.19
C ASN A 13 22.02 15.84 11.37
N ALA A 14 22.94 15.75 12.34
CA ALA A 14 22.76 14.92 13.52
C ALA A 14 21.62 15.42 14.42
N ALA A 15 21.50 16.73 14.59
CA ALA A 15 20.39 17.29 15.37
C ALA A 15 19.01 17.09 14.69
N ALA A 16 18.97 17.01 13.36
CA ALA A 16 17.77 16.65 12.62
C ALA A 16 17.46 15.16 12.75
N LEU A 17 18.47 14.30 12.66
CA LEU A 17 18.35 12.85 12.84
C LEU A 17 17.90 12.51 14.27
N ASP A 18 18.47 13.16 15.28
CA ASP A 18 18.10 12.97 16.69
C ASP A 18 16.63 13.39 16.94
N ARG A 19 16.18 14.47 16.31
CA ARG A 19 14.75 14.88 16.37
C ARG A 19 13.83 13.84 15.73
N HIS A 20 14.17 13.32 14.58
CA HIS A 20 13.37 12.29 13.90
C HIS A 20 13.37 10.97 14.67
N GLN A 21 14.50 10.59 15.27
CA GLN A 21 14.59 9.42 16.15
C GLN A 21 13.74 9.60 17.42
N ALA A 22 13.79 10.78 18.04
CA ALA A 22 12.95 11.10 19.19
C ALA A 22 11.46 11.07 18.83
N GLN A 23 11.08 11.63 17.67
CA GLN A 23 9.71 11.56 17.17
C GLN A 23 9.27 10.11 16.88
N ALA A 24 10.13 9.30 16.27
CA ALA A 24 9.84 7.89 16.00
C ALA A 24 9.65 7.12 17.31
N LEU A 25 10.50 7.37 18.30
CA LEU A 25 10.38 6.76 19.63
C LEU A 25 9.09 7.20 20.33
N ASP A 26 8.76 8.48 20.25
CA ASP A 26 7.53 9.05 20.82
C ASP A 26 6.28 8.41 20.20
N ILE A 27 6.28 8.22 18.87
CA ILE A 27 5.20 7.52 18.16
C ILE A 27 5.09 6.07 18.64
N ILE A 28 6.21 5.32 18.67
CA ILE A 28 6.23 3.90 19.03
C ILE A 28 5.81 3.69 20.51
N THR A 29 6.19 4.61 21.38
CA THR A 29 5.86 4.55 22.82
C THR A 29 4.53 5.22 23.16
N SER A 30 3.90 5.92 22.21
CA SER A 30 2.62 6.59 22.41
C SER A 30 1.54 5.62 22.88
N PRO A 31 0.82 5.93 23.97
CA PRO A 31 -0.34 5.13 24.39
C PRO A 31 -1.38 4.99 23.29
N ARG A 32 -1.59 6.03 22.48
CA ARG A 32 -2.55 6.02 21.36
C ARG A 32 -2.17 4.99 20.28
N VAL A 33 -0.89 4.93 19.93
CA VAL A 33 -0.39 3.96 18.93
C VAL A 33 -0.44 2.55 19.51
N ARG A 34 -0.04 2.36 20.75
CA ARG A 34 -0.19 1.07 21.44
C ARG A 34 -1.65 0.61 21.48
N ASP A 35 -2.58 1.50 21.84
CA ASP A 35 -4.00 1.21 21.86
C ASP A 35 -4.56 0.92 20.46
N ALA A 36 -3.95 1.46 19.38
CA ALA A 36 -4.34 1.16 18.01
C ALA A 36 -4.08 -0.29 17.62
N PHE A 37 -3.08 -0.94 18.23
CA PHE A 37 -2.81 -2.37 18.02
C PHE A 37 -3.72 -3.27 18.88
N ASP A 38 -4.31 -2.77 19.96
CA ASP A 38 -5.22 -3.53 20.81
C ASP A 38 -6.62 -3.58 20.20
N LEU A 39 -6.92 -4.66 19.51
CA LEU A 39 -8.22 -4.92 18.90
C LEU A 39 -9.24 -5.55 19.89
N SER A 40 -8.88 -5.78 21.14
CA SER A 40 -9.80 -6.35 22.14
C SER A 40 -11.01 -5.45 22.40
N ARG A 41 -10.86 -4.16 22.14
CA ARG A 41 -11.93 -3.15 22.26
C ARG A 41 -12.79 -2.99 21.01
N GLU A 42 -12.42 -3.62 19.89
CA GLU A 42 -13.24 -3.57 18.70
C GLU A 42 -14.43 -4.52 18.81
N PRO A 43 -15.64 -4.07 18.57
CA PRO A 43 -16.81 -4.92 18.60
C PRO A 43 -16.71 -6.08 17.59
N ALA A 44 -17.22 -7.26 17.94
CA ALA A 44 -17.16 -8.44 17.09
C ALA A 44 -17.78 -8.21 15.69
N HIS A 45 -18.81 -7.36 15.60
CA HIS A 45 -19.43 -7.04 14.31
C HIS A 45 -18.51 -6.24 13.38
N VAL A 46 -17.55 -5.45 13.92
CA VAL A 46 -16.53 -4.74 13.13
C VAL A 46 -15.60 -5.76 12.49
N LEU A 47 -15.06 -6.71 13.27
CA LEU A 47 -14.22 -7.79 12.73
C LEU A 47 -14.94 -8.58 11.63
N ALA A 48 -16.21 -8.89 11.84
CA ALA A 48 -17.05 -9.56 10.84
C ALA A 48 -17.28 -8.71 9.57
N ARG A 49 -17.48 -7.39 9.72
CA ARG A 49 -17.61 -6.45 8.59
C ARG A 49 -16.39 -6.49 7.69
N TYR A 50 -15.18 -6.51 8.27
CA TYR A 50 -13.93 -6.60 7.53
C TYR A 50 -13.62 -7.99 6.96
N GLY A 51 -14.41 -9.01 7.32
CA GLY A 51 -14.24 -10.37 6.82
C GLY A 51 -13.11 -11.14 7.50
N HIS A 52 -12.78 -10.82 8.74
CA HIS A 52 -11.80 -11.60 9.49
C HIS A 52 -12.24 -13.07 9.57
N ARG A 53 -11.35 -13.99 9.18
CA ARG A 53 -11.59 -15.43 9.07
C ARG A 53 -12.74 -15.83 8.13
N LEU A 54 -13.11 -14.95 7.18
CA LEU A 54 -14.17 -15.24 6.23
C LEU A 54 -13.83 -16.39 5.27
N GLY A 55 -12.53 -16.60 5.00
CA GLY A 55 -12.08 -17.63 4.07
C GLY A 55 -10.59 -17.90 4.20
N ARG A 56 -10.10 -18.72 3.28
CA ARG A 56 -8.70 -19.15 3.24
C ARG A 56 -8.13 -18.94 1.83
N TYR A 57 -6.82 -18.71 1.75
CA TYR A 57 -6.11 -18.58 0.50
C TYR A 57 -4.85 -19.45 0.49
N PRO A 58 -4.39 -19.90 -0.70
CA PRO A 58 -3.24 -20.78 -0.80
C PRO A 58 -1.94 -20.02 -0.55
N HIS A 59 -0.98 -20.71 0.04
CA HIS A 59 0.41 -20.26 0.06
C HIS A 59 0.96 -20.17 -1.37
N GLN A 60 1.79 -19.19 -1.64
CA GLN A 60 2.34 -18.92 -2.96
C GLN A 60 3.04 -20.14 -3.60
N THR A 61 3.93 -20.78 -2.86
CA THR A 61 4.77 -21.89 -3.35
C THR A 61 4.29 -23.27 -2.93
N VAL A 62 3.56 -23.41 -1.83
CA VAL A 62 3.09 -24.67 -1.28
C VAL A 62 1.57 -24.72 -1.28
N LYS A 63 1.00 -25.16 -2.40
CA LYS A 63 -0.46 -25.14 -2.67
C LYS A 63 -1.32 -25.90 -1.67
N THR A 64 -0.76 -26.88 -0.97
CA THR A 64 -1.46 -27.67 0.06
C THR A 64 -1.61 -26.90 1.37
N ILE A 65 -0.85 -25.81 1.56
CA ILE A 65 -0.95 -24.94 2.73
C ILE A 65 -1.95 -23.84 2.42
N LEU A 66 -3.00 -23.75 3.25
CA LEU A 66 -3.98 -22.67 3.19
C LEU A 66 -3.88 -21.82 4.44
N TYR A 67 -3.76 -20.51 4.24
CA TYR A 67 -3.80 -19.51 5.30
C TYR A 67 -5.21 -19.03 5.55
N ASP A 68 -5.59 -18.87 6.80
CA ASP A 68 -6.81 -18.17 7.17
C ASP A 68 -6.65 -16.67 6.87
N TRP A 69 -7.68 -16.06 6.32
CA TRP A 69 -7.68 -14.62 6.06
C TRP A 69 -7.69 -13.83 7.37
N ASP A 70 -6.67 -13.00 7.55
CA ASP A 70 -6.59 -12.07 8.67
C ASP A 70 -6.90 -10.64 8.23
N ALA A 71 -8.11 -10.18 8.53
CA ALA A 71 -8.52 -8.81 8.23
C ALA A 71 -8.13 -7.79 9.31
N ARG A 72 -7.55 -8.24 10.43
CA ARG A 72 -7.15 -7.33 11.54
C ARG A 72 -6.18 -6.23 11.11
N PRO A 73 -5.20 -6.46 10.23
CA PRO A 73 -4.31 -5.40 9.75
C PRO A 73 -5.05 -4.20 9.12
N PHE A 74 -6.18 -4.43 8.44
CA PHE A 74 -6.99 -3.33 7.89
C PHE A 74 -7.62 -2.46 8.98
N ILE A 75 -8.10 -3.08 10.05
CA ILE A 75 -8.65 -2.37 11.22
C ILE A 75 -7.52 -1.64 11.96
N GLN A 76 -6.37 -2.28 12.13
CA GLN A 76 -5.19 -1.67 12.73
C GLN A 76 -4.72 -0.46 11.93
N ALA A 77 -4.72 -0.54 10.60
CA ALA A 77 -4.37 0.59 9.73
C ALA A 77 -5.29 1.79 9.97
N ARG A 78 -6.61 1.58 10.01
CA ARG A 78 -7.58 2.63 10.33
C ARG A 78 -7.29 3.25 11.71
N ARG A 79 -7.07 2.43 12.74
CA ARG A 79 -6.79 2.89 14.10
C ARG A 79 -5.45 3.63 14.23
N LEU A 80 -4.43 3.20 13.48
CA LEU A 80 -3.13 3.88 13.43
C LEU A 80 -3.26 5.27 12.82
N VAL A 81 -4.04 5.40 11.75
CA VAL A 81 -4.32 6.70 11.14
C VAL A 81 -5.10 7.59 12.10
N GLU A 82 -6.11 7.08 12.80
CA GLU A 82 -6.83 7.79 13.87
C GLU A 82 -5.90 8.22 15.02
N ALA A 83 -4.85 7.45 15.30
CA ALA A 83 -3.83 7.78 16.28
C ALA A 83 -2.80 8.82 15.78
N GLY A 84 -2.87 9.22 14.50
CA GLY A 84 -2.01 10.24 13.89
C GLY A 84 -0.84 9.71 13.07
N VAL A 85 -0.78 8.39 12.81
CA VAL A 85 0.22 7.81 11.91
C VAL A 85 -0.09 8.23 10.47
N ARG A 86 0.87 8.85 9.81
CA ARG A 86 0.68 9.45 8.49
C ARG A 86 0.64 8.45 7.34
N VAL A 87 1.42 7.38 7.43
CA VAL A 87 1.53 6.37 6.37
C VAL A 87 1.50 4.99 7.01
N VAL A 88 0.60 4.13 6.55
CA VAL A 88 0.49 2.74 6.97
C VAL A 88 0.51 1.87 5.73
N THR A 89 1.42 0.91 5.68
CA THR A 89 1.52 -0.04 4.57
C THR A 89 1.07 -1.42 5.00
N LEU A 90 0.21 -2.02 4.20
CA LEU A 90 -0.27 -3.39 4.37
C LEU A 90 0.17 -4.25 3.18
N ARG A 91 0.52 -5.50 3.45
CA ARG A 91 0.73 -6.52 2.43
C ARG A 91 -0.20 -7.71 2.68
N PRO A 92 -1.44 -7.63 2.21
CA PRO A 92 -2.41 -8.70 2.41
C PRO A 92 -2.28 -9.78 1.34
N GLY A 93 -2.16 -11.04 1.75
CA GLY A 93 -2.12 -12.21 0.86
C GLY A 93 -0.81 -12.38 0.11
N ASP A 94 -0.79 -13.38 -0.77
CA ASP A 94 0.30 -13.70 -1.69
C ASP A 94 -0.17 -13.56 -3.13
N TRP A 95 0.55 -12.80 -3.96
CA TRP A 95 0.12 -12.39 -5.30
C TRP A 95 1.04 -12.83 -6.42
N ASP A 96 2.16 -13.49 -6.10
CA ASP A 96 3.21 -13.85 -7.05
C ASP A 96 3.05 -15.28 -7.57
N HIS A 97 2.22 -15.45 -8.62
CA HIS A 97 1.85 -16.74 -9.19
C HIS A 97 2.33 -16.85 -10.65
N HIS A 98 3.54 -17.38 -10.84
CA HIS A 98 4.18 -17.46 -12.15
C HIS A 98 3.80 -18.71 -12.95
N SER A 99 3.72 -19.86 -12.30
CA SER A 99 3.50 -21.15 -13.00
C SER A 99 2.69 -22.14 -12.16
N ALA A 100 2.37 -23.28 -12.74
CA ALA A 100 1.70 -24.36 -12.02
C ALA A 100 2.51 -24.88 -10.82
N ALA A 101 3.84 -24.79 -10.86
CA ALA A 101 4.70 -25.17 -9.74
C ALA A 101 4.57 -24.20 -8.57
N GLU A 102 4.38 -22.91 -8.85
CA GLU A 102 4.28 -21.83 -7.87
C GLU A 102 2.84 -21.47 -7.51
N GLY A 103 1.85 -22.06 -8.16
CA GLY A 103 0.45 -21.82 -7.84
C GLY A 103 -0.42 -21.51 -9.06
N ASP A 104 -1.65 -22.01 -9.05
CA ASP A 104 -2.69 -21.65 -10.01
C ASP A 104 -3.20 -20.26 -9.71
N ILE A 105 -2.86 -19.29 -10.56
CA ILE A 105 -3.28 -17.89 -10.39
C ILE A 105 -4.81 -17.75 -10.33
N PHE A 106 -5.56 -18.53 -11.10
CA PHE A 106 -7.02 -18.44 -11.10
C PHE A 106 -7.63 -18.99 -9.82
N PHE A 107 -7.04 -20.07 -9.28
CA PHE A 107 -7.44 -20.56 -7.97
C PHE A 107 -7.12 -19.54 -6.87
N ALA A 108 -5.91 -19.01 -6.86
CA ALA A 108 -5.51 -17.98 -5.90
C ALA A 108 -6.38 -16.73 -5.96
N LEU A 109 -6.66 -16.22 -7.16
CA LEU A 109 -7.55 -15.07 -7.35
C LEU A 109 -8.98 -15.34 -6.89
N ARG A 110 -9.54 -16.53 -7.17
CA ARG A 110 -10.87 -16.89 -6.67
C ARG A 110 -10.93 -16.93 -5.15
N CYS A 111 -9.83 -17.27 -4.49
CA CYS A 111 -9.74 -17.23 -3.03
C CYS A 111 -9.50 -15.82 -2.49
N LEU A 112 -8.51 -15.10 -3.03
CA LEU A 112 -8.04 -13.81 -2.49
C LEU A 112 -8.95 -12.62 -2.83
N MET A 113 -9.46 -12.55 -4.07
CA MET A 113 -10.21 -11.37 -4.52
C MET A 113 -11.45 -11.08 -3.67
N PRO A 114 -12.31 -12.05 -3.30
CA PRO A 114 -13.44 -11.79 -2.43
C PRO A 114 -13.05 -11.33 -1.02
N LEU A 115 -11.88 -11.77 -0.52
CA LEU A 115 -11.38 -11.42 0.81
C LEU A 115 -10.84 -9.98 0.82
N ILE A 116 -10.06 -9.60 -0.20
CA ILE A 116 -9.58 -8.24 -0.39
C ILE A 116 -10.77 -7.29 -0.62
N ASP A 117 -11.67 -7.64 -1.53
CA ASP A 117 -12.86 -6.83 -1.82
C ASP A 117 -13.64 -6.52 -0.54
N ARG A 118 -13.88 -7.53 0.28
CA ARG A 118 -14.57 -7.38 1.55
C ARG A 118 -13.82 -6.45 2.52
N SER A 119 -12.51 -6.69 2.72
CA SER A 119 -11.72 -5.93 3.68
C SER A 119 -11.50 -4.49 3.24
N LEU A 120 -11.21 -4.27 1.94
CA LEU A 120 -11.00 -2.94 1.37
C LEU A 120 -12.30 -2.11 1.39
N THR A 121 -13.40 -2.70 0.97
CA THR A 121 -14.72 -2.03 0.99
C THR A 121 -15.13 -1.67 2.42
N ALA A 122 -14.87 -2.56 3.39
CA ALA A 122 -15.11 -2.28 4.80
C ALA A 122 -14.25 -1.13 5.31
N LEU A 123 -12.94 -1.09 4.95
CA LEU A 123 -12.04 -0.01 5.33
C LEU A 123 -12.51 1.34 4.78
N VAL A 124 -12.78 1.42 3.48
CA VAL A 124 -13.25 2.67 2.84
C VAL A 124 -14.56 3.15 3.45
N SER A 125 -15.51 2.22 3.68
CA SER A 125 -16.79 2.56 4.31
C SER A 125 -16.63 3.00 5.76
N ASP A 126 -15.73 2.35 6.54
CA ASP A 126 -15.48 2.70 7.93
C ASP A 126 -14.82 4.09 8.05
N LEU A 127 -13.88 4.42 7.16
CA LEU A 127 -13.30 5.76 7.07
C LEU A 127 -14.36 6.83 6.75
N ARG A 128 -15.27 6.54 5.83
CA ARG A 128 -16.40 7.42 5.50
C ARG A 128 -17.35 7.59 6.67
N ASP A 129 -17.77 6.49 7.32
CA ASP A 129 -18.68 6.53 8.48
C ASP A 129 -18.09 7.36 9.64
N ARG A 130 -16.76 7.54 9.67
CA ARG A 130 -16.00 8.34 10.65
C ARG A 130 -15.69 9.77 10.17
N GLY A 131 -16.10 10.13 8.95
CA GLY A 131 -15.82 11.44 8.35
C GLY A 131 -14.35 11.65 7.95
N LEU A 132 -13.61 10.56 7.75
CA LEU A 132 -12.17 10.59 7.41
C LEU A 132 -11.90 10.43 5.90
N GLU A 133 -12.93 10.30 5.07
CA GLU A 133 -12.78 10.04 3.64
C GLU A 133 -12.03 11.14 2.88
N ASN A 134 -12.03 12.38 3.39
CA ASN A 134 -11.32 13.48 2.77
C ASN A 134 -9.87 13.62 3.26
N ASP A 135 -9.57 13.09 4.45
CA ASP A 135 -8.27 13.21 5.10
C ASP A 135 -7.37 11.99 4.87
N VAL A 136 -7.98 10.84 4.53
CA VAL A 136 -7.27 9.57 4.38
C VAL A 136 -7.38 9.06 2.95
N LEU A 137 -6.25 8.91 2.29
CA LEU A 137 -6.15 8.26 0.99
C LEU A 137 -5.82 6.77 1.18
N VAL A 138 -6.68 5.90 0.66
CA VAL A 138 -6.43 4.47 0.55
C VAL A 138 -5.94 4.16 -0.85
N VAL A 139 -4.77 3.53 -0.95
CA VAL A 139 -4.16 3.16 -2.23
C VAL A 139 -3.95 1.65 -2.26
N LEU A 140 -4.46 0.98 -3.28
CA LEU A 140 -4.19 -0.41 -3.59
C LEU A 140 -3.45 -0.48 -4.92
N LEU A 141 -2.22 -0.99 -4.92
CA LEU A 141 -1.39 -1.11 -6.11
C LEU A 141 -0.43 -2.30 -5.98
N GLY A 142 0.11 -2.75 -7.10
CA GLY A 142 1.28 -3.61 -7.18
C GLY A 142 2.47 -2.84 -7.78
N GLU A 143 3.65 -3.44 -7.70
CA GLU A 143 4.90 -2.86 -8.23
C GLU A 143 4.94 -2.86 -9.77
N PHE A 144 4.22 -3.77 -10.40
CA PHE A 144 4.04 -3.88 -11.86
C PHE A 144 2.77 -4.70 -12.15
N GLY A 145 2.41 -4.82 -13.43
CA GLY A 145 1.33 -5.68 -13.89
C GLY A 145 1.78 -7.12 -14.11
N ARG A 146 0.90 -7.92 -14.69
CA ARG A 146 1.15 -9.32 -15.04
C ARG A 146 0.93 -9.56 -16.52
N THR A 147 1.70 -10.47 -17.12
CA THR A 147 1.64 -10.75 -18.56
C THR A 147 0.21 -11.04 -19.02
N PRO A 148 -0.21 -10.49 -20.18
CA PRO A 148 -1.49 -10.83 -20.78
C PRO A 148 -1.61 -12.31 -21.13
N ARG A 149 -0.50 -12.92 -21.53
CA ARG A 149 -0.41 -14.36 -21.79
C ARG A 149 -0.26 -15.14 -20.50
N ILE A 150 -0.93 -16.29 -20.45
CA ILE A 150 -0.78 -17.26 -19.38
C ILE A 150 0.50 -18.05 -19.65
N ALA A 151 1.33 -18.22 -18.62
CA ALA A 151 2.55 -19.01 -18.70
C ALA A 151 2.25 -20.50 -18.97
N GLN A 152 3.20 -21.17 -19.61
CA GLN A 152 3.15 -22.61 -19.85
C GLN A 152 4.39 -23.27 -19.22
N PRO A 153 4.26 -24.45 -18.60
CA PRO A 153 3.03 -25.20 -18.32
C PRO A 153 2.31 -24.68 -17.08
N GLY A 154 0.97 -24.60 -17.18
CA GLY A 154 0.08 -24.29 -16.06
C GLY A 154 -0.18 -22.82 -15.82
N PRO A 155 -1.30 -22.51 -15.15
CA PRO A 155 -1.87 -21.17 -15.19
C PRO A 155 -1.17 -20.21 -14.23
N GLY A 156 -0.16 -19.50 -14.71
CA GLY A 156 0.53 -18.40 -14.05
C GLY A 156 0.70 -17.21 -14.97
N ARG A 157 1.23 -16.12 -14.45
CA ARG A 157 1.57 -14.91 -15.21
C ARG A 157 2.87 -14.32 -14.72
N GLU A 158 3.72 -13.94 -15.67
CA GLU A 158 5.01 -13.32 -15.41
C GLU A 158 4.84 -11.81 -15.08
N HIS A 159 5.93 -11.17 -14.68
CA HIS A 159 5.99 -9.73 -14.48
C HIS A 159 5.80 -8.98 -15.81
N TRP A 160 5.07 -7.87 -15.77
CA TRP A 160 4.77 -7.06 -16.95
C TRP A 160 4.71 -5.58 -16.60
N ALA A 161 5.73 -4.83 -17.04
CA ALA A 161 5.87 -3.42 -16.70
C ALA A 161 4.97 -2.50 -17.55
N ASP A 162 4.55 -2.95 -18.75
CA ASP A 162 3.87 -2.11 -19.75
C ASP A 162 2.38 -1.84 -19.43
N ALA A 163 1.81 -2.62 -18.50
CA ALA A 163 0.43 -2.41 -18.07
C ALA A 163 0.22 -2.89 -16.63
N GLY A 164 -0.35 -2.04 -15.82
CA GLY A 164 -0.73 -2.31 -14.43
C GLY A 164 -1.99 -1.53 -14.08
N CYS A 165 -2.44 -1.64 -12.85
CA CYS A 165 -3.55 -0.85 -12.34
C CYS A 165 -3.32 -0.46 -10.89
N ALA A 166 -3.99 0.62 -10.48
CA ALA A 166 -4.04 1.07 -9.10
C ALA A 166 -5.47 1.52 -8.76
N ILE A 167 -5.86 1.37 -7.51
CA ILE A 167 -7.13 1.87 -6.97
C ILE A 167 -6.82 2.94 -5.95
N PHE A 168 -7.50 4.07 -6.05
CA PHE A 168 -7.44 5.17 -5.11
C PHE A 168 -8.83 5.40 -4.53
N ALA A 169 -8.93 5.58 -3.21
CA ALA A 169 -10.18 5.92 -2.54
C ALA A 169 -9.94 6.92 -1.42
N GLY A 170 -10.74 8.00 -1.39
CA GLY A 170 -10.64 9.05 -0.37
C GLY A 170 -9.58 10.10 -0.66
N GLY A 171 -9.03 10.71 0.40
CA GLY A 171 -8.00 11.74 0.31
C GLY A 171 -8.46 13.05 -0.35
N GLY A 172 -9.77 13.35 -0.32
CA GLY A 172 -10.34 14.51 -1.00
C GLY A 172 -10.30 14.45 -2.52
N LEU A 173 -9.94 13.29 -3.11
CA LEU A 173 -9.88 13.13 -4.54
C LEU A 173 -11.28 12.91 -5.14
N ARG A 174 -11.47 13.32 -6.39
CA ARG A 174 -12.71 13.08 -7.14
C ARG A 174 -12.84 11.59 -7.46
N MET A 175 -13.74 10.91 -6.79
CA MET A 175 -14.00 9.47 -6.97
C MET A 175 -14.91 9.15 -8.16
N GLY A 176 -15.11 7.85 -8.44
CA GLY A 176 -16.00 7.37 -9.50
C GLY A 176 -15.43 7.52 -10.91
N GLN A 177 -14.12 7.60 -11.05
CA GLN A 177 -13.42 7.75 -12.33
C GLN A 177 -12.66 6.48 -12.69
N VAL A 178 -12.58 6.19 -13.98
CA VAL A 178 -11.63 5.26 -14.57
C VAL A 178 -10.70 6.08 -15.46
N ILE A 179 -9.41 6.07 -15.16
CA ILE A 179 -8.41 6.86 -15.87
C ILE A 179 -7.46 5.90 -16.59
N GLY A 180 -7.29 6.14 -17.89
CA GLY A 180 -6.48 5.29 -18.75
C GLY A 180 -7.20 4.04 -19.26
N GLN A 181 -6.69 3.52 -20.35
CA GLN A 181 -7.17 2.30 -21.00
C GLN A 181 -6.00 1.53 -21.57
N THR A 182 -6.08 0.20 -21.52
CA THR A 182 -5.17 -0.66 -22.25
C THR A 182 -5.67 -0.92 -23.66
N ASP A 183 -4.82 -1.52 -24.50
CA ASP A 183 -5.26 -2.13 -25.76
C ASP A 183 -6.18 -3.35 -25.48
N ALA A 184 -6.77 -3.90 -26.54
CA ALA A 184 -7.73 -5.02 -26.43
C ALA A 184 -7.12 -6.31 -25.85
N ARG A 185 -5.79 -6.42 -25.81
CA ARG A 185 -5.06 -7.57 -25.27
C ARG A 185 -4.50 -7.32 -23.89
N ALA A 186 -4.72 -6.12 -23.31
CA ALA A 186 -4.13 -5.67 -22.06
C ALA A 186 -2.58 -5.72 -22.05
N GLU A 187 -1.96 -5.53 -23.23
CA GLU A 187 -0.51 -5.58 -23.37
C GLU A 187 0.14 -4.25 -23.01
N ARG A 188 -0.51 -3.12 -23.36
CA ARG A 188 0.05 -1.78 -23.17
C ARG A 188 -1.02 -0.75 -22.86
N SER A 189 -0.62 0.31 -22.18
CA SER A 189 -1.45 1.51 -22.04
C SER A 189 -1.65 2.15 -23.43
N ARG A 190 -2.91 2.43 -23.78
CA ARG A 190 -3.31 3.05 -25.05
C ARG A 190 -3.63 4.54 -24.89
N THR A 191 -4.33 4.88 -23.83
CA THR A 191 -4.73 6.27 -23.54
C THR A 191 -4.61 6.54 -22.06
N GLY A 192 -4.33 7.80 -21.69
CA GLY A 192 -4.25 8.21 -20.29
C GLY A 192 -3.15 7.44 -19.54
N HIS A 193 -1.98 7.32 -20.17
CA HIS A 193 -0.82 6.68 -19.54
C HIS A 193 -0.46 7.41 -18.24
N ILE A 194 -0.41 6.65 -17.15
CA ILE A 194 -0.04 7.14 -15.81
C ILE A 194 1.20 6.40 -15.38
N THR A 195 2.25 7.13 -15.09
CA THR A 195 3.51 6.60 -14.57
C THR A 195 3.45 6.45 -13.04
N PHE A 196 4.40 5.73 -12.45
CA PHE A 196 4.58 5.73 -11.00
C PHE A 196 4.89 7.13 -10.44
N GLN A 197 5.60 7.97 -11.19
CA GLN A 197 5.85 9.36 -10.82
C GLN A 197 4.53 10.13 -10.65
N ASN A 198 3.58 9.96 -11.57
CA ASN A 198 2.26 10.60 -11.47
C ASN A 198 1.44 10.06 -10.26
N LEU A 199 1.53 8.76 -9.97
CA LEU A 199 0.89 8.18 -8.77
C LEU A 199 1.51 8.78 -7.50
N LEU A 200 2.84 8.83 -7.41
CA LEU A 200 3.56 9.43 -6.29
C LEU A 200 3.25 10.91 -6.14
N ALA A 201 3.18 11.68 -7.26
CA ALA A 201 2.80 13.07 -7.23
C ALA A 201 1.40 13.27 -6.60
N THR A 202 0.46 12.38 -6.92
CA THR A 202 -0.89 12.40 -6.33
C THR A 202 -0.83 12.12 -4.82
N ILE A 203 -0.09 11.10 -4.40
CA ILE A 203 0.09 10.73 -2.99
C ILE A 203 0.74 11.87 -2.21
N TYR A 204 1.80 12.48 -2.75
CA TYR A 204 2.50 13.60 -2.10
C TYR A 204 1.59 14.80 -1.92
N ARG A 205 0.77 15.15 -2.91
CA ARG A 205 -0.22 16.24 -2.79
C ARG A 205 -1.21 15.98 -1.68
N VAL A 206 -1.74 14.77 -1.55
CA VAL A 206 -2.65 14.41 -0.45
C VAL A 206 -1.93 14.50 0.91
N LEU A 207 -0.64 14.13 0.97
CA LEU A 207 0.17 14.27 2.18
C LEU A 207 0.58 15.72 2.49
N GLY A 208 0.25 16.68 1.61
CA GLY A 208 0.66 18.08 1.75
C GLY A 208 2.13 18.34 1.39
N VAL A 209 2.75 17.43 0.64
CA VAL A 209 4.12 17.58 0.13
C VAL A 209 4.07 18.10 -1.30
N ASP A 210 4.80 19.15 -1.62
CA ASP A 210 4.95 19.63 -3.01
C ASP A 210 5.74 18.59 -3.82
N PRO A 211 5.16 17.97 -4.85
CA PRO A 211 5.86 17.00 -5.69
C PRO A 211 7.12 17.55 -6.37
N ARG A 212 7.19 18.88 -6.53
CA ARG A 212 8.34 19.58 -7.15
C ARG A 212 9.40 19.98 -6.14
N ALA A 213 9.24 19.61 -4.86
CA ALA A 213 10.21 19.92 -3.83
C ALA A 213 11.58 19.31 -4.16
N GLN A 214 12.62 20.04 -3.78
CA GLN A 214 14.00 19.59 -3.91
C GLN A 214 14.55 19.28 -2.51
N LEU A 215 15.33 18.22 -2.42
CA LEU A 215 16.12 17.85 -1.27
C LEU A 215 17.59 17.99 -1.63
N THR A 216 18.41 18.35 -0.67
CA THR A 216 19.86 18.41 -0.88
C THR A 216 20.47 17.04 -0.59
N ASP A 217 21.24 16.50 -1.53
CA ASP A 217 21.98 15.25 -1.33
C ASP A 217 23.20 15.44 -0.42
N PHE A 218 23.92 14.36 -0.12
CA PHE A 218 25.12 14.37 0.75
C PHE A 218 26.26 15.23 0.21
N ASN A 219 26.26 15.57 -1.09
CA ASN A 219 27.25 16.41 -1.74
C ASN A 219 26.77 17.86 -1.89
N GLY A 220 25.64 18.23 -1.29
CA GLY A 220 25.08 19.56 -1.38
C GLY A 220 24.36 19.85 -2.70
N ARG A 221 24.05 18.83 -3.52
CA ARG A 221 23.37 19.01 -4.81
C ARG A 221 21.87 18.88 -4.64
N PRO A 222 21.08 19.74 -5.30
CA PRO A 222 19.61 19.62 -5.30
C PRO A 222 19.18 18.37 -6.05
N GLN A 223 18.27 17.60 -5.45
CA GLN A 223 17.61 16.44 -6.02
C GLN A 223 16.12 16.64 -5.95
N TYR A 224 15.42 16.48 -7.06
CA TYR A 224 13.97 16.53 -7.06
C TYR A 224 13.39 15.29 -6.39
N LEU A 225 12.25 15.44 -5.70
CA LEU A 225 11.50 14.30 -5.16
C LEU A 225 10.99 13.38 -6.26
N LEU A 226 10.61 13.96 -7.38
CA LEU A 226 10.12 13.25 -8.56
C LEU A 226 10.80 13.82 -9.80
N ASP A 227 11.13 12.96 -10.75
CA ASP A 227 11.77 13.38 -12.01
C ASP A 227 10.79 14.10 -12.93
N ASP A 228 9.50 13.71 -12.87
CA ASP A 228 8.40 14.28 -13.69
C ASP A 228 7.12 14.35 -12.82
N PRO A 229 6.96 15.41 -12.02
CA PRO A 229 5.86 15.58 -11.07
C PRO A 229 4.54 16.01 -11.69
#